data_b0a302cf954f119c7ccabcb3143b194d
#
_entry.id   b0a302cf954f119c7ccabcb3143b194d
#
_cell.length_a   1.000
_cell.length_b   1.000
_cell.length_c   1.000
_cell.angle_alpha   90.00
_cell.angle_beta   90.00
_cell.angle_gamma   90.00
#
_symmetry.space_group_name_H-M   'P 1'
#
loop_
_entity.id
_entity.type
_entity.pdbx_description
1 polymer ?
#
loop_
_entity_poly.entity_id
_entity_poly.type
_entity_poly.pdbx_seq_one_letter_code
_entity_poly.pdbx_strand_id
1 'polypeptide(L)'
;MIQTKYRIHFFVASLLHFLIFIPFIVQKFIGPDWDSYALLGTVMNLYEDSLYLPSRPPGFPLYEFFLTFVYGLSNYLNLNFETLFLISQFIFVVGNNFIILNFFQKQSSQRIFLYYIIVFSPIYLTSGLSVIDYHAGLFFGLLALYLAVHVEQTRIFVSVLLAVSTGIRLSNVIFVIAVLFIFYRKKDSIQDLFKFTITTGIFSMLIYFPGYLDLWNSTLSDNLTSPTDMVCILNLTNTDHTLIGRLGRFVLKQLDFLGVIGTFVALLFVFKIRRKDILKNLHWFIVFLLFELSFLRLPTEEGHLLPALVALFILMNSMEIKNSYLTVILISTLVTNFLHFGLYEVDQPDQATEIYFNLQIKEGLLIQDYQSREDKGQNKEFHYLNAYYSIKNVWNNGCPN
;
A
#
# COMPACT_ATOMS: atom_id res chain seq x y z
N MET A 1 -22.89 -12.35 -0.13
CA MET A 1 -23.17 -12.62 1.31
C MET A 1 -22.25 -13.71 1.80
N ILE A 2 -21.45 -13.48 2.86
CA ILE A 2 -20.47 -14.45 3.39
C ILE A 2 -21.22 -15.68 3.91
N GLN A 3 -20.84 -16.88 3.45
CA GLN A 3 -21.38 -18.13 4.02
C GLN A 3 -21.06 -18.17 5.52
N THR A 4 -21.98 -18.68 6.34
CA THR A 4 -21.87 -18.69 7.81
C THR A 4 -20.55 -19.28 8.30
N LYS A 5 -20.03 -20.31 7.61
CA LYS A 5 -18.73 -20.94 7.90
C LYS A 5 -17.53 -19.99 7.82
N TYR A 6 -17.58 -18.97 6.95
CA TYR A 6 -16.46 -18.04 6.74
C TYR A 6 -16.56 -16.80 7.62
N ARG A 7 -17.74 -16.50 8.18
CA ARG A 7 -17.92 -15.35 9.08
C ARG A 7 -17.02 -15.45 10.31
N ILE A 8 -16.83 -16.64 10.85
CA ILE A 8 -15.96 -16.84 12.02
C ILE A 8 -14.52 -16.45 11.72
N HIS A 9 -13.99 -16.77 10.53
CA HIS A 9 -12.62 -16.42 10.15
C HIS A 9 -12.45 -14.91 9.97
N PHE A 10 -13.46 -14.23 9.44
CA PHE A 10 -13.48 -12.77 9.37
C PHE A 10 -13.43 -12.16 10.78
N PHE A 11 -14.31 -12.61 11.67
CA PHE A 11 -14.34 -12.10 13.04
C PHE A 11 -13.05 -12.39 13.81
N VAL A 12 -12.50 -13.60 13.68
CA VAL A 12 -11.22 -13.97 14.33
C VAL A 12 -10.08 -13.09 13.81
N ALA A 13 -9.93 -12.92 12.50
CA ALA A 13 -8.88 -12.06 11.94
C ALA A 13 -9.06 -10.60 12.37
N SER A 14 -10.28 -10.07 12.31
CA SER A 14 -10.56 -8.68 12.70
C SER A 14 -10.36 -8.45 14.20
N LEU A 15 -10.71 -9.42 15.05
CA LEU A 15 -10.45 -9.35 16.48
C LEU A 15 -8.96 -9.37 16.79
N LEU A 16 -8.19 -10.26 16.14
CA LEU A 16 -6.74 -10.31 16.33
C LEU A 16 -6.08 -9.02 15.84
N HIS A 17 -6.48 -8.46 14.72
CA HIS A 17 -6.02 -7.14 14.29
C HIS A 17 -6.36 -6.05 15.32
N PHE A 18 -7.60 -6.04 15.84
CA PHE A 18 -7.99 -5.10 16.88
C PHE A 18 -7.08 -5.19 18.11
N LEU A 19 -6.81 -6.40 18.58
CA LEU A 19 -5.89 -6.61 19.72
C LEU A 19 -4.47 -6.12 19.41
N ILE A 20 -3.99 -6.28 18.18
CA ILE A 20 -2.69 -5.75 17.73
C ILE A 20 -2.72 -4.21 17.67
N PHE A 21 -3.84 -3.59 17.28
CA PHE A 21 -3.97 -2.13 17.19
C PHE A 21 -4.05 -1.44 18.56
N ILE A 22 -4.58 -2.09 19.61
CA ILE A 22 -4.77 -1.49 20.92
C ILE A 22 -3.50 -0.82 21.47
N PRO A 23 -2.32 -1.47 21.50
CA PRO A 23 -1.11 -0.83 22.02
C PRO A 23 -0.75 0.46 21.27
N PHE A 24 -0.91 0.48 19.94
CA PHE A 24 -0.60 1.64 19.10
C PHE A 24 -1.60 2.78 19.31
N ILE A 25 -2.88 2.46 19.46
CA ILE A 25 -3.93 3.44 19.80
C ILE A 25 -3.66 4.06 21.18
N VAL A 26 -3.30 3.24 22.18
CA VAL A 26 -2.99 3.73 23.53
C VAL A 26 -1.74 4.61 23.53
N GLN A 27 -0.72 4.23 22.79
CA GLN A 27 0.53 4.97 22.66
C GLN A 27 0.42 6.16 21.69
N LYS A 28 -0.69 6.29 20.96
CA LYS A 28 -0.92 7.34 19.96
C LYS A 28 0.16 7.34 18.86
N PHE A 29 0.52 6.18 18.39
CA PHE A 29 1.61 5.97 17.45
C PHE A 29 1.07 5.86 16.03
N ILE A 30 1.44 6.80 15.14
CA ILE A 30 0.90 6.89 13.77
C ILE A 30 1.68 6.06 12.73
N GLY A 31 2.76 5.45 13.12
CA GLY A 31 3.54 4.54 12.27
C GLY A 31 5.04 4.79 12.34
N PRO A 32 5.85 3.82 11.90
CA PRO A 32 7.31 3.90 11.92
C PRO A 32 7.88 4.63 10.71
N ASP A 33 7.06 4.86 9.69
CA ASP A 33 7.50 5.36 8.40
C ASP A 33 7.49 6.90 8.38
N TRP A 34 8.55 7.48 7.82
CA TRP A 34 8.62 8.92 7.54
C TRP A 34 7.42 9.42 6.73
N ASP A 35 6.89 8.59 5.85
CA ASP A 35 5.72 8.91 5.05
C ASP A 35 4.46 9.21 5.88
N SER A 36 4.30 8.57 7.05
CA SER A 36 3.21 8.89 7.98
C SER A 36 3.34 10.29 8.56
N TYR A 37 4.56 10.73 8.85
CA TYR A 37 4.83 12.10 9.34
C TYR A 37 4.70 13.11 8.21
N ALA A 38 5.13 12.79 7.00
CA ALA A 38 4.96 13.63 5.83
C ALA A 38 3.47 13.90 5.53
N LEU A 39 2.63 12.85 5.61
CA LEU A 39 1.17 12.98 5.51
C LEU A 39 0.61 13.90 6.58
N LEU A 40 1.07 13.78 7.83
CA LEU A 40 0.64 14.67 8.90
C LEU A 40 1.04 16.13 8.62
N GLY A 41 2.26 16.36 8.11
CA GLY A 41 2.69 17.69 7.71
C GLY A 41 1.76 18.31 6.65
N THR A 42 1.34 17.53 5.65
CA THR A 42 0.35 17.98 4.65
C THR A 42 -0.99 18.30 5.28
N VAL A 43 -1.47 17.44 6.19
CA VAL A 43 -2.73 17.64 6.91
C VAL A 43 -2.74 18.94 7.71
N MET A 44 -1.64 19.22 8.43
CA MET A 44 -1.50 20.44 9.22
C MET A 44 -1.45 21.69 8.34
N ASN A 45 -0.63 21.69 7.27
CA ASN A 45 -0.57 22.81 6.31
C ASN A 45 -1.93 23.09 5.68
N LEU A 46 -2.67 22.03 5.29
CA LEU A 46 -3.96 22.20 4.66
C LEU A 46 -5.04 22.70 5.64
N TYR A 47 -4.99 22.25 6.89
CA TYR A 47 -5.96 22.65 7.91
C TYR A 47 -5.70 24.06 8.48
N GLU A 48 -4.43 24.40 8.76
CA GLU A 48 -4.06 25.65 9.43
C GLU A 48 -3.83 26.77 8.44
N ASP A 49 -3.12 26.52 7.35
CA ASP A 49 -2.73 27.52 6.35
C ASP A 49 -3.67 27.54 5.13
N SER A 50 -4.61 26.58 5.01
CA SER A 50 -5.45 26.37 3.82
C SER A 50 -4.60 26.18 2.55
N LEU A 51 -3.40 25.62 2.69
CA LEU A 51 -2.44 25.40 1.61
C LEU A 51 -2.20 23.90 1.40
N TYR A 52 -2.52 23.41 0.21
CA TYR A 52 -2.24 22.01 -0.14
C TYR A 52 -0.78 21.87 -0.61
N LEU A 53 0.02 21.25 0.23
CA LEU A 53 1.38 20.79 -0.09
C LEU A 53 1.40 19.27 -0.01
N PRO A 54 1.50 18.55 -1.14
CA PRO A 54 1.49 17.08 -1.13
C PRO A 54 2.61 16.50 -0.26
N SER A 55 2.31 15.45 0.47
CA SER A 55 3.29 14.77 1.35
C SER A 55 4.46 14.18 0.56
N ARG A 56 4.18 13.73 -0.64
CA ARG A 56 5.14 13.14 -1.59
C ARG A 56 4.68 13.36 -3.02
N PRO A 57 5.58 13.52 -4.00
CA PRO A 57 5.20 13.53 -5.41
C PRO A 57 4.64 12.17 -5.86
N PRO A 58 3.56 12.13 -6.66
CA PRO A 58 2.76 13.23 -7.18
C PRO A 58 1.65 13.72 -6.23
N GLY A 59 1.63 13.30 -4.99
CA GLY A 59 0.59 13.53 -4.00
C GLY A 59 -0.44 12.41 -3.94
N PHE A 60 -1.18 12.40 -2.84
CA PHE A 60 -2.26 11.46 -2.55
C PHE A 60 -3.52 12.23 -2.14
N PRO A 61 -4.03 13.13 -3.01
CA PRO A 61 -4.94 14.21 -2.61
C PRO A 61 -6.17 13.69 -1.89
N LEU A 62 -6.77 12.61 -2.35
CA LEU A 62 -7.97 12.10 -1.72
C LEU A 62 -7.72 11.56 -0.31
N TYR A 63 -6.57 10.92 -0.08
CA TYR A 63 -6.22 10.42 1.25
C TYR A 63 -5.80 11.55 2.19
N GLU A 64 -5.05 12.51 1.68
CA GLU A 64 -4.60 13.71 2.41
C GLU A 64 -5.79 14.58 2.83
N PHE A 65 -6.75 14.83 1.94
CA PHE A 65 -8.00 15.53 2.27
C PHE A 65 -8.86 14.73 3.28
N PHE A 66 -8.93 13.41 3.13
CA PHE A 66 -9.63 12.56 4.10
C PHE A 66 -9.01 12.67 5.49
N LEU A 67 -7.67 12.59 5.62
CA LEU A 67 -7.00 12.76 6.91
C LEU A 67 -7.15 14.18 7.45
N THR A 68 -7.15 15.22 6.62
CA THR A 68 -7.43 16.61 7.03
C THR A 68 -8.84 16.74 7.60
N PHE A 69 -9.82 16.10 6.96
CA PHE A 69 -11.17 16.05 7.51
C PHE A 69 -11.22 15.33 8.88
N VAL A 70 -10.52 14.21 9.02
CA VAL A 70 -10.44 13.48 10.31
C VAL A 70 -9.73 14.32 11.37
N TYR A 71 -8.68 15.06 11.02
CA TYR A 71 -7.99 16.00 11.90
C TYR A 71 -8.92 17.14 12.36
N GLY A 72 -9.64 17.77 11.43
CA GLY A 72 -10.64 18.78 11.76
C GLY A 72 -11.76 18.25 12.67
N LEU A 73 -12.23 17.03 12.41
CA LEU A 73 -13.22 16.36 13.27
C LEU A 73 -12.66 16.09 14.67
N SER A 74 -11.39 15.71 14.79
CA SER A 74 -10.73 15.50 16.08
C SER A 74 -10.70 16.78 16.91
N ASN A 75 -10.34 17.89 16.30
CA ASN A 75 -10.32 19.20 16.94
C ASN A 75 -11.72 19.63 17.38
N TYR A 76 -12.73 19.44 16.51
CA TYR A 76 -14.11 19.77 16.84
C TYR A 76 -14.66 18.96 18.01
N LEU A 77 -14.34 17.67 18.08
CA LEU A 77 -14.78 16.76 19.14
C LEU A 77 -13.87 16.75 20.39
N ASN A 78 -12.79 17.52 20.40
CA ASN A 78 -11.75 17.47 21.44
C ASN A 78 -11.19 16.05 21.68
N LEU A 79 -11.03 15.28 20.59
CA LEU A 79 -10.45 13.94 20.60
C LEU A 79 -9.01 14.00 20.10
N ASN A 80 -8.25 12.97 20.49
CA ASN A 80 -6.90 12.83 20.00
C ASN A 80 -6.89 12.39 18.51
N PHE A 81 -6.20 13.14 17.65
CA PHE A 81 -6.21 12.90 16.21
C PHE A 81 -5.48 11.62 15.81
N GLU A 82 -4.39 11.26 16.48
CA GLU A 82 -3.64 10.03 16.21
C GLU A 82 -4.53 8.81 16.44
N THR A 83 -5.35 8.84 17.50
CA THR A 83 -6.33 7.79 17.77
C THR A 83 -7.35 7.66 16.63
N LEU A 84 -7.89 8.78 16.14
CA LEU A 84 -8.85 8.76 15.04
C LEU A 84 -8.22 8.31 13.72
N PHE A 85 -6.97 8.67 13.47
CA PHE A 85 -6.22 8.20 12.31
C PHE A 85 -6.05 6.67 12.35
N LEU A 86 -5.62 6.12 13.49
CA LEU A 86 -5.47 4.67 13.66
C LEU A 86 -6.80 3.92 13.56
N ILE A 87 -7.89 4.49 14.09
CA ILE A 87 -9.23 3.92 13.91
C ILE A 87 -9.62 3.90 12.43
N SER A 88 -9.33 4.98 11.69
CA SER A 88 -9.58 5.05 10.25
C SER A 88 -8.79 3.97 9.49
N GLN A 89 -7.52 3.77 9.84
CA GLN A 89 -6.71 2.68 9.27
C GLN A 89 -7.29 1.31 9.59
N PHE A 90 -7.69 1.09 10.84
CA PHE A 90 -8.31 -0.16 11.25
C PHE A 90 -9.58 -0.48 10.44
N ILE A 91 -10.40 0.53 10.13
CA ILE A 91 -11.60 0.36 9.27
C ILE A 91 -11.19 -0.15 7.88
N PHE A 92 -10.14 0.41 7.26
CA PHE A 92 -9.65 -0.07 5.96
C PHE A 92 -9.06 -1.48 6.05
N VAL A 93 -8.33 -1.81 7.11
CA VAL A 93 -7.82 -3.17 7.36
C VAL A 93 -8.96 -4.17 7.45
N VAL A 94 -10.00 -3.88 8.24
CA VAL A 94 -11.19 -4.74 8.38
C VAL A 94 -11.95 -4.85 7.04
N GLY A 95 -12.08 -3.74 6.31
CA GLY A 95 -12.67 -3.72 4.98
C GLY A 95 -11.90 -4.62 3.99
N ASN A 96 -10.57 -4.55 4.00
CA ASN A 96 -9.72 -5.43 3.19
C ASN A 96 -9.85 -6.89 3.61
N ASN A 97 -9.87 -7.21 4.91
CA ASN A 97 -10.12 -8.56 5.41
C ASN A 97 -11.42 -9.13 4.85
N PHE A 98 -12.48 -8.32 4.85
CA PHE A 98 -13.77 -8.72 4.32
C PHE A 98 -13.71 -9.01 2.83
N ILE A 99 -13.11 -8.13 2.01
CA ILE A 99 -13.05 -8.30 0.56
C ILE A 99 -12.15 -9.47 0.18
N ILE A 100 -10.97 -9.59 0.78
CA ILE A 100 -10.03 -10.68 0.53
C ILE A 100 -10.69 -12.02 0.84
N LEU A 101 -11.36 -12.13 1.99
CA LEU A 101 -12.08 -13.36 2.34
C LEU A 101 -13.16 -13.72 1.31
N ASN A 102 -13.84 -12.71 0.74
CA ASN A 102 -14.86 -12.95 -0.28
C ASN A 102 -14.30 -13.53 -1.58
N PHE A 103 -13.05 -13.27 -1.94
CA PHE A 103 -12.40 -13.92 -3.08
C PHE A 103 -12.13 -15.41 -2.83
N PHE A 104 -12.07 -15.84 -1.57
CA PHE A 104 -11.81 -17.24 -1.21
C PHE A 104 -13.07 -18.08 -0.95
N GLN A 105 -14.27 -17.50 -0.84
CA GLN A 105 -15.50 -18.18 -0.42
C GLN A 105 -16.00 -19.30 -1.33
N LYS A 106 -15.72 -19.24 -2.63
CA LYS A 106 -16.28 -20.21 -3.61
C LYS A 106 -15.55 -21.55 -3.66
N GLN A 107 -14.61 -21.81 -2.76
CA GLN A 107 -13.71 -22.94 -2.90
C GLN A 107 -13.44 -23.65 -1.52
N SER A 108 -12.68 -24.76 -1.52
CA SER A 108 -12.50 -25.67 -0.37
C SER A 108 -11.85 -25.03 0.88
N SER A 109 -11.97 -25.70 2.04
CA SER A 109 -11.45 -25.27 3.35
C SER A 109 -9.93 -25.02 3.41
N GLN A 110 -9.17 -25.60 2.48
CA GLN A 110 -7.71 -25.41 2.36
C GLN A 110 -7.29 -23.95 2.19
N ARG A 111 -8.18 -23.09 1.74
CA ARG A 111 -7.91 -21.73 1.28
C ARG A 111 -8.01 -20.67 2.36
N ILE A 112 -8.52 -21.04 3.51
CA ILE A 112 -8.46 -20.24 4.72
C ILE A 112 -7.00 -19.97 5.13
N PHE A 113 -6.09 -20.92 4.90
CA PHE A 113 -4.66 -20.68 5.14
C PHE A 113 -4.11 -19.53 4.28
N LEU A 114 -4.50 -19.46 2.99
CA LEU A 114 -4.09 -18.37 2.10
C LEU A 114 -4.59 -17.02 2.60
N TYR A 115 -5.82 -16.97 3.10
CA TYR A 115 -6.37 -15.77 3.72
C TYR A 115 -5.53 -15.34 4.93
N TYR A 116 -5.25 -16.25 5.86
CA TYR A 116 -4.45 -15.94 7.04
C TYR A 116 -3.00 -15.56 6.70
N ILE A 117 -2.39 -16.18 5.68
CA ILE A 117 -1.06 -15.79 5.21
C ILE A 117 -1.06 -14.33 4.76
N ILE A 118 -2.07 -13.89 4.01
CA ILE A 118 -2.16 -12.50 3.58
C ILE A 118 -2.31 -11.56 4.76
N VAL A 119 -3.36 -11.76 5.57
CA VAL A 119 -3.77 -10.79 6.59
C VAL A 119 -2.86 -10.74 7.82
N PHE A 120 -2.00 -11.74 8.01
CA PHE A 120 -0.97 -11.77 9.06
C PHE A 120 0.46 -11.68 8.51
N SER A 121 0.62 -11.34 7.22
CA SER A 121 1.96 -11.04 6.69
C SER A 121 2.50 -9.74 7.30
N PRO A 122 3.82 -9.65 7.51
CA PRO A 122 4.44 -8.44 8.04
C PRO A 122 4.02 -7.17 7.31
N ILE A 123 4.04 -7.19 5.96
CA ILE A 123 3.63 -6.02 5.18
C ILE A 123 2.18 -5.62 5.42
N TYR A 124 1.27 -6.58 5.58
CA TYR A 124 -0.14 -6.29 5.82
C TYR A 124 -0.33 -5.65 7.21
N LEU A 125 0.38 -6.17 8.22
CA LEU A 125 0.32 -5.64 9.58
C LEU A 125 1.01 -4.28 9.69
N THR A 126 2.24 -4.14 9.18
CA THR A 126 2.99 -2.88 9.28
C THR A 126 2.32 -1.74 8.55
N SER A 127 1.86 -1.98 7.30
CA SER A 127 1.11 -0.97 6.56
C SER A 127 -0.27 -0.67 7.16
N GLY A 128 -0.89 -1.63 7.83
CA GLY A 128 -2.16 -1.42 8.53
C GLY A 128 -2.02 -0.57 9.77
N LEU A 129 -0.94 -0.71 10.52
CA LEU A 129 -0.64 0.03 11.74
C LEU A 129 -0.02 1.41 11.49
N SER A 130 0.43 1.67 10.27
CA SER A 130 0.94 2.97 9.84
C SER A 130 -0.18 3.82 9.26
N VAL A 131 -0.21 5.10 9.58
CA VAL A 131 -1.12 6.07 8.95
C VAL A 131 -0.58 6.39 7.56
N ILE A 132 -0.87 5.49 6.61
CA ILE A 132 -0.39 5.55 5.24
C ILE A 132 -1.49 5.11 4.26
N ASP A 133 -1.41 5.53 3.03
CA ASP A 133 -2.41 5.35 1.98
C ASP A 133 -2.63 3.89 1.49
N TYR A 134 -1.76 2.94 1.89
CA TYR A 134 -1.71 1.58 1.31
C TYR A 134 -3.02 0.79 1.47
N HIS A 135 -3.54 0.68 2.69
CA HIS A 135 -4.77 -0.08 2.96
C HIS A 135 -6.02 0.59 2.39
N ALA A 136 -6.07 1.91 2.42
CA ALA A 136 -7.19 2.66 1.84
C ALA A 136 -7.23 2.47 0.31
N GLY A 137 -6.09 2.64 -0.37
CA GLY A 137 -5.98 2.43 -1.81
C GLY A 137 -6.29 0.99 -2.21
N LEU A 138 -5.77 0.02 -1.47
CA LEU A 138 -6.05 -1.40 -1.69
C LEU A 138 -7.54 -1.73 -1.54
N PHE A 139 -8.21 -1.17 -0.52
CA PHE A 139 -9.63 -1.40 -0.27
C PHE A 139 -10.49 -1.05 -1.48
N PHE A 140 -10.34 0.16 -2.02
CA PHE A 140 -11.11 0.59 -3.17
C PHE A 140 -10.73 -0.16 -4.46
N GLY A 141 -9.45 -0.48 -4.65
CA GLY A 141 -8.98 -1.29 -5.78
C GLY A 141 -9.55 -2.70 -5.76
N LEU A 142 -9.50 -3.38 -4.61
CA LEU A 142 -10.06 -4.73 -4.45
C LEU A 142 -11.59 -4.74 -4.54
N LEU A 143 -12.27 -3.73 -4.00
CA LEU A 143 -13.73 -3.60 -4.11
C LEU A 143 -14.14 -3.42 -5.58
N ALA A 144 -13.42 -2.59 -6.34
CA ALA A 144 -13.66 -2.42 -7.76
C ALA A 144 -13.46 -3.74 -8.54
N LEU A 145 -12.38 -4.48 -8.26
CA LEU A 145 -12.15 -5.80 -8.86
C LEU A 145 -13.26 -6.80 -8.47
N TYR A 146 -13.66 -6.82 -7.21
CA TYR A 146 -14.72 -7.70 -6.74
C TYR A 146 -16.04 -7.45 -7.49
N LEU A 147 -16.44 -6.20 -7.61
CA LEU A 147 -17.65 -5.80 -8.33
C LEU A 147 -17.52 -6.08 -9.83
N ALA A 148 -16.37 -5.78 -10.44
CA ALA A 148 -16.14 -6.09 -11.85
C ALA A 148 -16.24 -7.59 -12.16
N VAL A 149 -15.84 -8.46 -11.23
CA VAL A 149 -15.94 -9.93 -11.41
C VAL A 149 -17.37 -10.44 -11.17
N HIS A 150 -18.04 -9.96 -10.13
CA HIS A 150 -19.25 -10.62 -9.58
C HIS A 150 -20.56 -9.91 -9.87
N VAL A 151 -20.55 -8.63 -10.19
CA VAL A 151 -21.78 -7.84 -10.39
C VAL A 151 -21.83 -7.34 -11.83
N GLU A 152 -22.99 -7.54 -12.46
CA GLU A 152 -23.27 -6.98 -13.79
C GLU A 152 -23.77 -5.53 -13.66
N GLN A 153 -23.57 -4.72 -14.71
CA GLN A 153 -24.11 -3.36 -14.85
C GLN A 153 -23.58 -2.29 -13.85
N THR A 154 -22.41 -2.51 -13.23
CA THR A 154 -21.83 -1.57 -12.24
C THR A 154 -20.66 -0.73 -12.80
N ARG A 155 -20.54 -0.58 -14.13
CA ARG A 155 -19.35 0.05 -14.76
C ARG A 155 -19.04 1.44 -14.23
N ILE A 156 -20.05 2.32 -14.11
CA ILE A 156 -19.85 3.68 -13.59
C ILE A 156 -19.36 3.63 -12.14
N PHE A 157 -19.98 2.80 -11.31
CA PHE A 157 -19.58 2.67 -9.91
C PHE A 157 -18.16 2.10 -9.78
N VAL A 158 -17.79 1.11 -10.60
CA VAL A 158 -16.44 0.58 -10.68
C VAL A 158 -15.46 1.65 -11.13
N SER A 159 -15.82 2.51 -12.13
CA SER A 159 -15.00 3.65 -12.55
C SER A 159 -14.74 4.63 -11.41
N VAL A 160 -15.77 4.95 -10.62
CA VAL A 160 -15.63 5.84 -9.45
C VAL A 160 -14.71 5.22 -8.39
N LEU A 161 -14.90 3.94 -8.07
CA LEU A 161 -14.04 3.25 -7.09
C LEU A 161 -12.58 3.18 -7.53
N LEU A 162 -12.33 2.96 -8.82
CA LEU A 162 -10.97 2.97 -9.37
C LEU A 162 -10.37 4.37 -9.36
N ALA A 163 -11.14 5.40 -9.68
CA ALA A 163 -10.69 6.77 -9.57
C ALA A 163 -10.35 7.15 -8.12
N VAL A 164 -11.18 6.74 -7.15
CA VAL A 164 -10.92 6.89 -5.72
C VAL A 164 -9.62 6.15 -5.34
N SER A 165 -9.48 4.88 -5.73
CA SER A 165 -8.27 4.08 -5.47
C SER A 165 -7.02 4.74 -6.05
N THR A 166 -7.09 5.25 -7.28
CA THR A 166 -5.98 5.94 -7.97
C THR A 166 -5.70 7.30 -7.31
N GLY A 167 -6.74 8.04 -6.91
CA GLY A 167 -6.60 9.32 -6.20
C GLY A 167 -6.05 9.18 -4.78
N ILE A 168 -6.23 8.01 -4.15
CA ILE A 168 -5.55 7.65 -2.91
C ILE A 168 -4.09 7.26 -3.19
N ARG A 169 -3.82 6.52 -4.27
CA ARG A 169 -2.47 6.09 -4.65
C ARG A 169 -2.38 5.91 -6.18
N LEU A 170 -1.54 6.71 -6.83
CA LEU A 170 -1.45 6.72 -8.30
C LEU A 170 -1.10 5.35 -8.90
N SER A 171 -0.24 4.56 -8.25
CA SER A 171 0.12 3.22 -8.70
C SER A 171 -1.07 2.27 -8.81
N ASN A 172 -2.18 2.56 -8.14
CA ASN A 172 -3.41 1.77 -8.20
C ASN A 172 -4.13 1.86 -9.58
N VAL A 173 -3.63 2.70 -10.51
CA VAL A 173 -4.01 2.63 -11.93
C VAL A 173 -3.84 1.22 -12.50
N ILE A 174 -3.00 0.39 -11.92
CA ILE A 174 -2.82 -1.03 -12.28
C ILE A 174 -4.15 -1.80 -12.13
N PHE A 175 -4.97 -1.48 -11.16
CA PHE A 175 -6.31 -2.09 -11.02
C PHE A 175 -7.23 -1.72 -12.19
N VAL A 176 -7.07 -0.54 -12.79
CA VAL A 176 -7.84 -0.15 -14.00
C VAL A 176 -7.54 -1.11 -15.13
N ILE A 177 -6.24 -1.43 -15.36
CA ILE A 177 -5.81 -2.37 -16.39
C ILE A 177 -6.42 -3.75 -16.17
N ALA A 178 -6.40 -4.24 -14.93
CA ALA A 178 -6.97 -5.54 -14.56
C ALA A 178 -8.50 -5.58 -14.78
N VAL A 179 -9.22 -4.50 -14.44
CA VAL A 179 -10.68 -4.40 -14.63
C VAL A 179 -11.03 -4.29 -16.10
N LEU A 180 -10.30 -3.52 -16.90
CA LEU A 180 -10.46 -3.47 -18.36
C LEU A 180 -10.35 -4.87 -18.97
N PHE A 181 -9.38 -5.66 -18.49
CA PHE A 181 -9.23 -7.03 -18.97
C PHE A 181 -10.42 -7.92 -18.56
N ILE A 182 -10.99 -7.74 -17.36
CA ILE A 182 -12.21 -8.45 -16.93
C ILE A 182 -13.37 -8.13 -17.88
N PHE A 183 -13.61 -6.85 -18.17
CA PHE A 183 -14.68 -6.42 -19.05
C PHE A 183 -14.48 -6.89 -20.48
N TYR A 184 -13.25 -6.82 -21.02
CA TYR A 184 -12.90 -7.40 -22.31
C TYR A 184 -13.26 -8.90 -22.38
N ARG A 185 -12.96 -9.66 -21.33
CA ARG A 185 -13.32 -11.09 -21.25
C ARG A 185 -14.82 -11.34 -21.14
N LYS A 186 -15.57 -10.41 -20.56
CA LYS A 186 -17.04 -10.43 -20.54
C LYS A 186 -17.67 -10.07 -21.88
N LYS A 187 -16.83 -9.87 -22.92
CA LYS A 187 -17.23 -9.51 -24.28
C LYS A 187 -17.87 -8.12 -24.39
N ASP A 188 -17.47 -7.20 -23.54
CA ASP A 188 -17.84 -5.80 -23.68
C ASP A 188 -17.32 -5.24 -25.00
N SER A 189 -18.07 -4.34 -25.61
CA SER A 189 -17.63 -3.70 -26.86
C SER A 189 -16.41 -2.80 -26.63
N ILE A 190 -15.59 -2.61 -27.65
CA ILE A 190 -14.45 -1.70 -27.57
C ILE A 190 -14.90 -0.29 -27.21
N GLN A 191 -16.08 0.13 -27.68
CA GLN A 191 -16.67 1.43 -27.33
C GLN A 191 -16.97 1.53 -25.82
N ASP A 192 -17.49 0.46 -25.22
CA ASP A 192 -17.78 0.43 -23.78
C ASP A 192 -16.50 0.46 -22.93
N LEU A 193 -15.46 -0.25 -23.37
CA LEU A 193 -14.13 -0.22 -22.73
C LEU A 193 -13.51 1.18 -22.82
N PHE A 194 -13.63 1.83 -23.97
CA PHE A 194 -13.16 3.20 -24.17
C PHE A 194 -13.92 4.20 -23.29
N LYS A 195 -15.27 4.12 -23.26
CA LYS A 195 -16.09 4.94 -22.37
C LYS A 195 -15.71 4.74 -20.91
N PHE A 196 -15.51 3.49 -20.48
CA PHE A 196 -15.08 3.17 -19.12
C PHE A 196 -13.73 3.82 -18.78
N THR A 197 -12.74 3.70 -19.67
CA THR A 197 -11.40 4.29 -19.51
C THR A 197 -11.47 5.81 -19.39
N ILE A 198 -12.19 6.47 -20.30
CA ILE A 198 -12.39 7.92 -20.25
C ILE A 198 -13.09 8.34 -18.96
N THR A 199 -14.15 7.65 -18.59
CA THR A 199 -14.90 7.96 -17.35
C THR A 199 -14.00 7.85 -16.14
N THR A 200 -13.23 6.77 -16.02
CA THR A 200 -12.27 6.58 -14.92
C THR A 200 -11.20 7.67 -14.93
N GLY A 201 -10.65 8.01 -16.12
CA GLY A 201 -9.68 9.09 -16.28
C GLY A 201 -10.22 10.45 -15.86
N ILE A 202 -11.44 10.80 -16.27
CA ILE A 202 -12.08 12.06 -15.90
C ILE A 202 -12.28 12.14 -14.36
N PHE A 203 -12.81 11.09 -13.74
CA PHE A 203 -12.97 11.07 -12.28
C PHE A 203 -11.61 11.15 -11.56
N SER A 204 -10.58 10.47 -12.06
CA SER A 204 -9.22 10.59 -11.48
C SER A 204 -8.68 12.01 -11.62
N MET A 205 -8.83 12.64 -12.78
CA MET A 205 -8.43 14.03 -12.99
C MET A 205 -9.17 14.99 -12.06
N LEU A 206 -10.49 14.82 -11.88
CA LEU A 206 -11.28 15.64 -10.97
C LEU A 206 -10.80 15.53 -9.51
N ILE A 207 -10.26 14.38 -9.12
CA ILE A 207 -9.71 14.17 -7.78
C ILE A 207 -8.36 14.87 -7.61
N TYR A 208 -7.49 14.80 -8.61
CA TYR A 208 -6.15 15.42 -8.55
C TYR A 208 -6.18 16.94 -8.78
N PHE A 209 -7.08 17.41 -9.64
CA PHE A 209 -7.09 18.79 -10.13
C PHE A 209 -7.14 19.86 -9.04
N PRO A 210 -8.00 19.78 -7.98
CA PRO A 210 -8.04 20.81 -6.95
C PRO A 210 -6.70 20.99 -6.21
N GLY A 211 -6.05 19.89 -5.83
CA GLY A 211 -4.76 19.95 -5.16
C GLY A 211 -3.66 20.53 -6.03
N TYR A 212 -3.64 20.14 -7.32
CA TYR A 212 -2.67 20.71 -8.27
C TYR A 212 -2.94 22.18 -8.60
N LEU A 213 -4.18 22.62 -8.57
CA LEU A 213 -4.53 24.03 -8.78
C LEU A 213 -4.04 24.89 -7.63
N ASP A 214 -4.19 24.45 -6.40
CA ASP A 214 -3.66 25.12 -5.22
C ASP A 214 -2.12 25.19 -5.26
N LEU A 215 -1.49 24.09 -5.59
CA LEU A 215 -0.04 24.04 -5.75
C LEU A 215 0.42 24.99 -6.87
N TRP A 216 -0.28 25.00 -8.01
CA TRP A 216 0.00 25.89 -9.12
C TRP A 216 -0.13 27.36 -8.73
N ASN A 217 -1.19 27.72 -8.02
CA ASN A 217 -1.44 29.10 -7.64
C ASN A 217 -0.50 29.62 -6.53
N SER A 218 -0.01 28.75 -5.64
CA SER A 218 0.71 29.15 -4.43
C SER A 218 2.22 29.16 -4.56
N THR A 219 2.81 28.22 -5.29
CA THR A 219 4.27 28.03 -5.33
C THR A 219 4.85 28.04 -6.74
N LEU A 220 4.06 27.70 -7.72
CA LEU A 220 4.53 27.53 -9.10
C LEU A 220 4.71 28.86 -9.84
N SER A 221 4.02 29.92 -9.41
CA SER A 221 4.15 31.22 -10.06
C SER A 221 5.56 31.79 -9.96
N ASP A 222 6.32 31.44 -8.90
CA ASP A 222 7.63 32.04 -8.63
C ASP A 222 8.83 31.10 -8.87
N ASN A 223 8.67 29.77 -8.77
CA ASN A 223 9.81 28.85 -8.76
C ASN A 223 9.73 27.63 -9.68
N LEU A 224 8.55 27.22 -10.15
CA LEU A 224 8.43 26.12 -11.11
C LEU A 224 8.25 26.68 -12.54
N THR A 225 9.35 27.02 -13.16
CA THR A 225 9.35 27.70 -14.46
C THR A 225 9.21 26.78 -15.67
N SER A 226 9.18 25.43 -15.47
CA SER A 226 9.15 24.54 -16.61
C SER A 226 8.43 23.19 -16.37
N PRO A 227 7.88 22.57 -17.43
CA PRO A 227 7.39 21.19 -17.39
C PRO A 227 8.45 20.18 -16.93
N THR A 228 9.73 20.53 -17.02
CA THR A 228 10.84 19.71 -16.52
C THR A 228 10.84 19.59 -14.99
N ASP A 229 10.33 20.58 -14.26
CA ASP A 229 10.22 20.52 -12.81
C ASP A 229 9.12 19.56 -12.35
N MET A 230 8.02 19.47 -13.12
CA MET A 230 7.02 18.41 -12.96
C MET A 230 7.60 17.02 -13.27
N VAL A 231 8.48 16.91 -14.26
CA VAL A 231 9.19 15.66 -14.57
C VAL A 231 10.18 15.31 -13.46
N CYS A 232 10.78 16.29 -12.77
CA CYS A 232 11.62 16.07 -11.61
C CYS A 232 10.80 15.52 -10.42
N ILE A 233 9.62 16.09 -10.16
CA ILE A 233 8.68 15.57 -9.15
C ILE A 233 8.22 14.15 -9.55
N LEU A 234 8.01 13.88 -10.83
CA LEU A 234 7.71 12.56 -11.38
C LEU A 234 8.97 11.75 -11.67
N ASN A 235 10.14 12.36 -11.60
CA ASN A 235 11.41 11.74 -11.94
C ASN A 235 11.88 10.82 -10.81
N LEU A 236 11.17 9.75 -10.71
CA LEU A 236 11.51 8.53 -10.02
C LEU A 236 12.88 7.94 -10.45
N THR A 237 13.68 8.70 -11.21
CA THR A 237 14.97 8.27 -11.75
C THR A 237 16.12 8.55 -10.81
N ASN A 238 15.95 9.41 -9.81
CA ASN A 238 16.97 9.65 -8.79
C ASN A 238 16.94 8.54 -7.73
N THR A 239 16.96 7.29 -8.18
CA THR A 239 17.33 6.17 -7.33
C THR A 239 18.83 5.99 -7.48
N ASP A 240 19.58 6.45 -6.50
CA ASP A 240 21.04 6.25 -6.40
C ASP A 240 21.46 4.76 -6.31
N HIS A 241 20.50 3.88 -6.48
CA HIS A 241 20.71 2.43 -6.39
C HIS A 241 21.15 1.83 -7.72
N THR A 242 22.27 1.14 -7.67
CA THR A 242 22.71 0.28 -8.79
C THR A 242 21.66 -0.78 -9.11
N LEU A 243 21.66 -1.32 -10.33
CA LEU A 243 20.76 -2.41 -10.72
C LEU A 243 20.88 -3.61 -9.75
N ILE A 244 22.08 -3.92 -9.28
CA ILE A 244 22.35 -5.00 -8.32
C ILE A 244 21.72 -4.67 -6.97
N GLY A 245 21.84 -3.43 -6.48
CA GLY A 245 21.21 -2.96 -5.24
C GLY A 245 19.69 -3.07 -5.32
N ARG A 246 19.07 -2.68 -6.46
CA ARG A 246 17.62 -2.82 -6.68
C ARG A 246 17.18 -4.30 -6.65
N LEU A 247 17.90 -5.18 -7.34
CA LEU A 247 17.60 -6.61 -7.33
C LEU A 247 17.79 -7.22 -5.94
N GLY A 248 18.85 -6.81 -5.23
CA GLY A 248 19.10 -7.25 -3.86
C GLY A 248 17.95 -6.85 -2.93
N ARG A 249 17.54 -5.59 -2.94
CA ARG A 249 16.39 -5.11 -2.14
C ARG A 249 15.09 -5.80 -2.53
N PHE A 250 14.84 -5.99 -3.84
CA PHE A 250 13.67 -6.71 -4.33
C PHE A 250 13.59 -8.12 -3.72
N VAL A 251 14.67 -8.88 -3.75
CA VAL A 251 14.72 -10.24 -3.17
C VAL A 251 14.55 -10.20 -1.64
N LEU A 252 15.28 -9.31 -0.96
CA LEU A 252 15.23 -9.23 0.51
C LEU A 252 13.84 -8.88 1.02
N LYS A 253 13.14 -7.94 0.36
CA LYS A 253 11.77 -7.58 0.75
C LYS A 253 10.77 -8.72 0.57
N GLN A 254 10.96 -9.59 -0.42
CA GLN A 254 10.16 -10.83 -0.52
C GLN A 254 10.43 -11.76 0.68
N LEU A 255 11.67 -11.83 1.15
CA LEU A 255 12.02 -12.61 2.34
C LEU A 255 11.43 -12.00 3.62
N ASP A 256 11.38 -10.68 3.72
CA ASP A 256 10.78 -9.95 4.85
C ASP A 256 9.28 -10.23 5.02
N PHE A 257 8.58 -10.66 3.96
CA PHE A 257 7.12 -10.87 4.04
C PHE A 257 6.70 -12.30 4.30
N LEU A 258 7.41 -13.25 3.74
CA LEU A 258 7.07 -14.67 3.82
C LEU A 258 8.10 -15.47 4.63
N GLY A 259 9.22 -14.85 4.97
CA GLY A 259 10.42 -15.51 5.47
C GLY A 259 11.12 -16.35 4.41
N VAL A 260 12.31 -16.81 4.70
CA VAL A 260 13.12 -17.59 3.75
C VAL A 260 12.38 -18.85 3.28
N ILE A 261 11.88 -19.64 4.22
CA ILE A 261 11.19 -20.91 3.91
C ILE A 261 9.88 -20.64 3.18
N GLY A 262 9.09 -19.67 3.64
CA GLY A 262 7.82 -19.30 3.01
C GLY A 262 8.01 -18.80 1.58
N THR A 263 9.00 -17.93 1.35
CA THR A 263 9.34 -17.42 0.01
C THR A 263 9.78 -18.55 -0.91
N PHE A 264 10.65 -19.45 -0.44
CA PHE A 264 11.09 -20.59 -1.24
C PHE A 264 9.93 -21.51 -1.63
N VAL A 265 9.06 -21.85 -0.68
CA VAL A 265 7.88 -22.68 -0.95
C VAL A 265 6.91 -21.95 -1.89
N ALA A 266 6.67 -20.64 -1.71
CA ALA A 266 5.84 -19.86 -2.62
C ALA A 266 6.40 -19.83 -4.04
N LEU A 267 7.72 -19.63 -4.20
CA LEU A 267 8.39 -19.68 -5.51
C LEU A 267 8.23 -21.03 -6.20
N LEU A 268 8.35 -22.15 -5.48
CA LEU A 268 8.09 -23.48 -6.06
C LEU A 268 6.69 -23.60 -6.64
N PHE A 269 5.69 -22.94 -6.04
CA PHE A 269 4.33 -22.93 -6.58
C PHE A 269 4.20 -21.97 -7.77
N VAL A 270 4.86 -20.81 -7.75
CA VAL A 270 4.88 -19.89 -8.91
C VAL A 270 5.39 -20.62 -10.15
N PHE A 271 6.47 -21.40 -10.04
CA PHE A 271 6.98 -22.21 -11.14
C PHE A 271 6.05 -23.38 -11.56
N LYS A 272 5.15 -23.81 -10.70
CA LYS A 272 4.15 -24.85 -10.99
C LYS A 272 2.84 -24.29 -11.55
N ILE A 273 2.64 -22.99 -11.61
CA ILE A 273 1.44 -22.38 -12.17
C ILE A 273 1.34 -22.76 -13.65
N ARG A 274 0.25 -23.44 -14.02
CA ARG A 274 0.03 -23.84 -15.40
C ARG A 274 -0.51 -22.66 -16.21
N ARG A 275 -0.14 -22.58 -17.47
CA ARG A 275 -0.64 -21.54 -18.41
C ARG A 275 -2.17 -21.39 -18.36
N LYS A 276 -2.92 -22.51 -18.21
CA LYS A 276 -4.39 -22.49 -18.11
C LYS A 276 -4.88 -21.75 -16.86
N ASP A 277 -4.19 -21.88 -15.74
CA ASP A 277 -4.57 -21.26 -14.47
C ASP A 277 -4.27 -19.74 -14.52
N ILE A 278 -3.16 -19.35 -15.15
CA ILE A 278 -2.85 -17.94 -15.46
C ILE A 278 -3.92 -17.35 -16.38
N LEU A 279 -4.23 -18.02 -17.49
CA LEU A 279 -5.22 -17.51 -18.44
C LEU A 279 -6.61 -17.39 -17.82
N LYS A 280 -6.98 -18.28 -16.90
CA LYS A 280 -8.26 -18.21 -16.16
C LYS A 280 -8.31 -16.98 -15.25
N ASN A 281 -7.22 -16.66 -14.58
CA ASN A 281 -7.10 -15.61 -13.58
C ASN A 281 -6.16 -14.47 -14.04
N LEU A 282 -6.13 -14.18 -15.35
CA LEU A 282 -5.15 -13.27 -15.94
C LEU A 282 -5.19 -11.87 -15.33
N HIS A 283 -6.35 -11.39 -14.88
CA HIS A 283 -6.49 -10.11 -14.20
C HIS A 283 -5.67 -10.07 -12.88
N TRP A 284 -5.65 -11.16 -12.11
CA TRP A 284 -4.81 -11.26 -10.91
C TRP A 284 -3.32 -11.38 -11.26
N PHE A 285 -3.00 -12.08 -12.35
CA PHE A 285 -1.62 -12.15 -12.83
C PHE A 285 -1.11 -10.78 -13.31
N ILE A 286 -1.97 -9.98 -13.95
CA ILE A 286 -1.66 -8.60 -14.33
C ILE A 286 -1.40 -7.75 -13.08
N VAL A 287 -2.25 -7.83 -12.06
CA VAL A 287 -2.05 -7.10 -10.80
C VAL A 287 -0.72 -7.50 -10.16
N PHE A 288 -0.46 -8.80 -9.99
CA PHE A 288 0.77 -9.31 -9.42
C PHE A 288 2.01 -8.79 -10.21
N LEU A 289 2.05 -9.05 -11.51
CA LEU A 289 3.21 -8.73 -12.34
C LEU A 289 3.50 -7.23 -12.38
N LEU A 290 2.48 -6.40 -12.58
CA LEU A 290 2.70 -4.97 -12.73
C LEU A 290 3.10 -4.29 -11.40
N PHE A 291 2.56 -4.73 -10.26
CA PHE A 291 3.00 -4.23 -8.97
C PHE A 291 4.41 -4.70 -8.60
N GLU A 292 4.79 -5.94 -8.92
CA GLU A 292 6.18 -6.42 -8.75
C GLU A 292 7.17 -5.63 -9.64
N LEU A 293 6.80 -5.36 -10.89
CA LEU A 293 7.61 -4.53 -11.79
C LEU A 293 7.73 -3.08 -11.28
N SER A 294 6.63 -2.52 -10.73
CA SER A 294 6.65 -1.20 -10.13
C SER A 294 7.58 -1.16 -8.92
N PHE A 295 7.53 -2.19 -8.08
CA PHE A 295 8.44 -2.31 -6.94
C PHE A 295 9.89 -2.53 -7.36
N LEU A 296 10.17 -3.34 -8.37
CA LEU A 296 11.52 -3.51 -8.91
C LEU A 296 12.11 -2.18 -9.41
N ARG A 297 11.26 -1.30 -9.96
CA ARG A 297 11.67 0.05 -10.36
C ARG A 297 11.96 0.94 -9.16
N LEU A 298 11.14 0.87 -8.12
CA LEU A 298 11.22 1.67 -6.88
C LEU A 298 11.22 0.73 -5.65
N PRO A 299 12.35 0.08 -5.35
CA PRO A 299 12.40 -0.92 -4.28
C PRO A 299 12.32 -0.33 -2.86
N THR A 300 12.16 0.96 -2.72
CA THR A 300 11.89 1.66 -1.45
C THR A 300 10.38 1.77 -1.15
N GLU A 301 9.53 1.65 -2.18
CA GLU A 301 8.07 1.80 -2.06
C GLU A 301 7.39 0.44 -1.78
N GLU A 302 7.46 -0.02 -0.55
CA GLU A 302 6.92 -1.32 -0.12
C GLU A 302 5.41 -1.46 -0.35
N GLY A 303 4.69 -0.34 -0.40
CA GLY A 303 3.25 -0.34 -0.69
C GLY A 303 2.85 -0.96 -2.03
N HIS A 304 3.78 -1.13 -2.98
CA HIS A 304 3.53 -1.87 -4.20
C HIS A 304 3.40 -3.38 -3.94
N LEU A 305 4.10 -3.89 -2.93
CA LEU A 305 4.11 -5.34 -2.64
C LEU A 305 2.82 -5.82 -1.98
N LEU A 306 2.09 -4.95 -1.29
CA LEU A 306 0.84 -5.34 -0.63
C LEU A 306 -0.22 -5.83 -1.65
N PRO A 307 -0.54 -5.11 -2.74
CA PRO A 307 -1.44 -5.62 -3.78
C PRO A 307 -0.86 -6.84 -4.53
N ALA A 308 0.47 -6.89 -4.75
CA ALA A 308 1.13 -8.01 -5.38
C ALA A 308 0.96 -9.29 -4.56
N LEU A 309 1.19 -9.22 -3.25
CA LEU A 309 1.01 -10.33 -2.31
C LEU A 309 -0.43 -10.87 -2.34
N VAL A 310 -1.41 -9.98 -2.25
CA VAL A 310 -2.83 -10.36 -2.34
C VAL A 310 -3.12 -11.08 -3.65
N ALA A 311 -2.66 -10.53 -4.77
CA ALA A 311 -2.86 -11.10 -6.09
C ALA A 311 -2.19 -12.47 -6.23
N LEU A 312 -0.96 -12.63 -5.74
CA LEU A 312 -0.22 -13.89 -5.75
C LEU A 312 -1.01 -15.00 -5.03
N PHE A 313 -1.47 -14.75 -3.82
CA PHE A 313 -2.17 -15.78 -3.05
C PHE A 313 -3.57 -16.07 -3.60
N ILE A 314 -4.24 -15.10 -4.23
CA ILE A 314 -5.48 -15.37 -4.96
C ILE A 314 -5.21 -16.21 -6.22
N LEU A 315 -4.10 -15.98 -6.93
CA LEU A 315 -3.67 -16.85 -8.03
C LEU A 315 -3.37 -18.27 -7.53
N MET A 316 -2.65 -18.40 -6.43
CA MET A 316 -2.35 -19.71 -5.81
C MET A 316 -3.60 -20.45 -5.38
N ASN A 317 -4.69 -19.74 -5.11
CA ASN A 317 -6.00 -20.32 -4.83
C ASN A 317 -6.56 -21.16 -5.99
N SER A 318 -6.16 -20.95 -7.21
CA SER A 318 -6.55 -21.78 -8.36
C SER A 318 -5.79 -23.11 -8.45
N MET A 319 -4.77 -23.30 -7.63
CA MET A 319 -3.91 -24.48 -7.63
C MET A 319 -4.33 -25.44 -6.51
N GLU A 320 -4.11 -26.72 -6.74
CA GLU A 320 -4.23 -27.75 -5.70
C GLU A 320 -2.92 -27.80 -4.88
N ILE A 321 -2.91 -27.09 -3.76
CA ILE A 321 -1.77 -27.05 -2.84
C ILE A 321 -2.10 -27.86 -1.60
N LYS A 322 -1.22 -28.77 -1.18
CA LYS A 322 -1.41 -29.53 0.06
C LYS A 322 -1.36 -28.59 1.26
N ASN A 323 -2.23 -28.81 2.23
CA ASN A 323 -2.32 -28.01 3.45
C ASN A 323 -0.98 -27.90 4.20
N SER A 324 -0.17 -28.98 4.19
CA SER A 324 1.15 -28.97 4.83
C SER A 324 2.06 -27.86 4.31
N TYR A 325 2.07 -27.60 3.00
CA TYR A 325 2.86 -26.50 2.44
C TYR A 325 2.30 -25.14 2.84
N LEU A 326 0.97 -24.99 2.84
CA LEU A 326 0.32 -23.74 3.29
C LEU A 326 0.57 -23.47 4.77
N THR A 327 0.57 -24.54 5.60
CA THR A 327 0.94 -24.42 7.02
C THR A 327 2.38 -23.98 7.18
N VAL A 328 3.31 -24.51 6.39
CA VAL A 328 4.72 -24.08 6.43
C VAL A 328 4.85 -22.60 6.05
N ILE A 329 4.19 -22.16 4.98
CA ILE A 329 4.20 -20.76 4.58
C ILE A 329 3.60 -19.89 5.70
N LEU A 330 2.47 -20.26 6.29
CA LEU A 330 1.82 -19.51 7.36
C LEU A 330 2.73 -19.39 8.59
N ILE A 331 3.33 -20.49 9.04
CA ILE A 331 4.27 -20.45 10.17
C ILE A 331 5.47 -19.57 9.86
N SER A 332 6.07 -19.72 8.67
CA SER A 332 7.18 -18.90 8.22
C SER A 332 6.79 -17.41 8.23
N THR A 333 5.64 -17.06 7.69
CA THR A 333 5.12 -15.69 7.67
C THR A 333 4.90 -15.12 9.08
N LEU A 334 4.32 -15.91 9.98
CA LEU A 334 4.11 -15.49 11.37
C LEU A 334 5.44 -15.26 12.10
N VAL A 335 6.42 -16.15 11.92
CA VAL A 335 7.77 -16.00 12.52
C VAL A 335 8.48 -14.78 11.97
N THR A 336 8.29 -14.46 10.70
CA THR A 336 8.93 -13.31 10.03
C THR A 336 8.46 -11.97 10.62
N ASN A 337 7.30 -11.90 11.29
CA ASN A 337 6.93 -10.70 12.04
C ASN A 337 7.92 -10.32 13.15
N PHE A 338 8.77 -11.25 13.56
CA PHE A 338 9.81 -11.06 14.58
C PHE A 338 11.24 -11.03 14.01
N LEU A 339 11.38 -11.14 12.67
CA LEU A 339 12.66 -11.15 11.99
C LEU A 339 12.74 -10.00 11.00
N HIS A 340 13.92 -9.39 10.87
CA HIS A 340 14.20 -8.39 9.85
C HIS A 340 15.40 -8.78 9.02
N PHE A 341 15.24 -8.78 7.69
CA PHE A 341 16.29 -8.92 6.72
C PHE A 341 16.67 -7.54 6.19
N GLY A 342 17.80 -7.01 6.64
CA GLY A 342 18.28 -5.70 6.23
C GLY A 342 19.40 -5.81 5.20
N LEU A 343 19.41 -4.87 4.27
CA LEU A 343 20.55 -4.58 3.42
C LEU A 343 21.08 -3.21 3.82
N TYR A 344 22.32 -3.17 4.26
CA TYR A 344 23.01 -1.91 4.54
C TYR A 344 23.98 -1.63 3.40
N GLU A 345 23.79 -0.47 2.78
CA GLU A 345 24.78 0.11 1.87
C GLU A 345 25.62 1.07 2.73
N VAL A 346 26.91 0.83 2.80
CA VAL A 346 27.84 1.77 3.44
C VAL A 346 28.51 2.51 2.31
N ASP A 347 28.11 3.77 2.11
CA ASP A 347 28.80 4.69 1.22
C ASP A 347 30.12 5.08 1.90
N GLN A 348 31.22 4.56 1.40
CA GLN A 348 32.53 5.07 1.76
C GLN A 348 32.94 6.11 0.71
N PRO A 349 33.39 7.32 1.14
CA PRO A 349 33.66 8.43 0.23
C PRO A 349 34.64 8.11 -0.91
N ASP A 350 35.47 7.10 -0.77
CA ASP A 350 36.53 6.74 -1.71
C ASP A 350 36.54 5.28 -2.15
N GLN A 351 35.50 4.48 -1.84
CA GLN A 351 35.47 3.06 -2.18
C GLN A 351 34.10 2.64 -2.73
N ALA A 352 34.09 1.54 -3.50
CA ALA A 352 32.85 0.97 -4.01
C ALA A 352 31.88 0.66 -2.86
N THR A 353 30.60 0.97 -3.06
CA THR A 353 29.51 0.69 -2.12
C THR A 353 29.55 -0.78 -1.67
N GLU A 354 29.83 -1.01 -0.41
CA GLU A 354 29.79 -2.34 0.18
C GLU A 354 28.36 -2.67 0.63
N ILE A 355 27.88 -3.85 0.22
CA ILE A 355 26.55 -4.34 0.54
C ILE A 355 26.66 -5.37 1.65
N TYR A 356 26.10 -5.08 2.82
CA TYR A 356 26.04 -6.01 3.95
C TYR A 356 24.65 -6.58 4.13
N PHE A 357 24.56 -7.90 4.21
CA PHE A 357 23.34 -8.59 4.62
C PHE A 357 23.32 -8.68 6.15
N ASN A 358 22.21 -8.25 6.77
CA ASN A 358 22.00 -8.34 8.21
C ASN A 358 20.69 -9.03 8.53
N LEU A 359 20.75 -10.05 9.39
CA LEU A 359 19.59 -10.70 9.99
C LEU A 359 19.48 -10.27 11.45
N GLN A 360 18.42 -9.57 11.82
CA GLN A 360 18.17 -9.16 13.19
C GLN A 360 16.93 -9.88 13.74
N ILE A 361 17.05 -10.40 14.96
CA ILE A 361 15.89 -10.84 15.75
C ILE A 361 15.36 -9.62 16.49
N LYS A 362 14.07 -9.34 16.35
CA LYS A 362 13.44 -8.20 16.98
C LYS A 362 12.90 -8.59 18.34
N GLU A 363 13.02 -7.70 19.30
CA GLU A 363 12.50 -7.89 20.67
C GLU A 363 10.98 -7.81 20.76
N GLY A 364 10.29 -7.57 19.65
CA GLY A 364 8.84 -7.47 19.58
C GLY A 364 8.30 -7.62 18.17
N LEU A 365 7.02 -7.33 17.97
CA LEU A 365 6.47 -7.18 16.62
C LEU A 365 7.29 -6.17 15.83
N LEU A 366 7.47 -6.41 14.54
CA LEU A 366 8.26 -5.60 13.60
C LEU A 366 8.12 -4.07 13.85
N ILE A 367 6.95 -3.63 14.24
CA ILE A 367 6.59 -2.24 14.51
C ILE A 367 7.13 -1.73 15.85
N GLN A 368 7.17 -2.55 16.89
CA GLN A 368 7.69 -2.12 18.19
C GLN A 368 9.19 -1.79 18.14
N ASP A 369 9.91 -2.41 17.24
CA ASP A 369 11.33 -2.12 17.02
C ASP A 369 11.57 -0.75 16.39
N TYR A 370 10.68 -0.31 15.49
CA TYR A 370 10.73 1.05 14.95
C TYR A 370 10.41 2.10 16.02
N GLN A 371 9.41 1.86 16.85
CA GLN A 371 9.04 2.74 17.93
C GLN A 371 10.18 2.94 18.95
N SER A 372 10.91 1.87 19.28
CA SER A 372 12.06 1.94 20.21
C SER A 372 13.23 2.76 19.65
N ARG A 373 13.35 2.88 18.35
CA ARG A 373 14.39 3.71 17.70
C ARG A 373 14.05 5.19 17.71
N GLU A 374 12.77 5.53 17.51
CA GLU A 374 12.30 6.91 17.50
C GLU A 374 12.18 7.49 18.91
N ASP A 375 11.70 6.72 19.89
CA ASP A 375 11.56 7.17 21.27
C ASP A 375 12.90 7.43 21.98
N LYS A 376 13.99 6.88 21.48
CA LYS A 376 15.33 6.99 22.11
C LYS A 376 15.98 8.38 22.05
N GLY A 377 15.36 9.36 21.46
CA GLY A 377 16.00 10.69 21.43
C GLY A 377 15.22 11.91 21.00
N GLN A 378 13.96 11.79 20.61
CA GLN A 378 13.27 12.97 20.05
C GLN A 378 11.82 13.08 20.54
N ASN A 379 11.44 14.30 20.96
CA ASN A 379 10.07 14.64 21.36
C ASN A 379 9.13 14.54 20.14
N LYS A 380 7.95 13.93 20.27
CA LYS A 380 6.93 13.81 19.22
C LYS A 380 6.60 15.13 18.55
N GLU A 381 6.51 16.22 19.33
CA GLU A 381 6.28 17.57 18.81
C GLU A 381 7.38 18.02 17.84
N PHE A 382 8.62 17.62 18.07
CA PHE A 382 9.73 17.95 17.18
C PHE A 382 9.61 17.23 15.83
N HIS A 383 9.12 15.98 15.81
CA HIS A 383 8.87 15.25 14.57
C HIS A 383 7.73 15.88 13.75
N TYR A 384 6.67 16.29 14.42
CA TYR A 384 5.54 16.96 13.76
C TYR A 384 5.94 18.31 13.17
N LEU A 385 6.65 19.13 13.92
CA LEU A 385 7.19 20.40 13.45
C LEU A 385 8.21 20.21 12.32
N ASN A 386 9.08 19.23 12.44
CA ASN A 386 10.05 18.92 11.38
C ASN A 386 9.37 18.46 10.09
N ALA A 387 8.34 17.62 10.17
CA ALA A 387 7.58 17.20 9.00
C ALA A 387 6.87 18.40 8.34
N TYR A 388 6.22 19.25 9.14
CA TYR A 388 5.57 20.47 8.66
C TYR A 388 6.55 21.41 7.93
N TYR A 389 7.68 21.72 8.54
CA TYR A 389 8.68 22.59 7.92
C TYR A 389 9.45 21.92 6.78
N SER A 390 9.71 20.63 6.86
CA SER A 390 10.41 19.89 5.81
C SER A 390 9.62 19.87 4.51
N ILE A 391 8.31 19.58 4.57
CA ILE A 391 7.45 19.62 3.39
C ILE A 391 7.41 21.01 2.78
N LYS A 392 7.23 22.04 3.62
CA LYS A 392 7.24 23.43 3.18
C LYS A 392 8.57 23.83 2.50
N ASN A 393 9.70 23.37 3.04
CA ASN A 393 11.01 23.61 2.46
C ASN A 393 11.24 22.85 1.14
N VAL A 394 10.83 21.60 1.04
CA VAL A 394 10.95 20.80 -0.19
C VAL A 394 10.20 21.47 -1.34
N TRP A 395 8.98 21.94 -1.10
CA TRP A 395 8.18 22.59 -2.14
C TRP A 395 8.61 24.03 -2.45
N ASN A 396 9.19 24.75 -1.48
CA ASN A 396 9.69 26.12 -1.70
C ASN A 396 11.05 26.16 -2.40
N ASN A 397 11.90 25.16 -2.25
CA ASN A 397 13.26 25.16 -2.79
C ASN A 397 13.39 24.43 -4.13
N GLY A 398 12.29 23.87 -4.65
CA GLY A 398 12.32 23.08 -5.88
C GLY A 398 13.01 21.70 -5.71
N CYS A 399 13.19 21.01 -6.81
CA CYS A 399 13.90 19.73 -6.81
C CYS A 399 15.37 19.93 -6.43
N PRO A 400 15.91 19.15 -5.49
CA PRO A 400 17.35 19.16 -5.24
C PRO A 400 18.07 18.71 -6.52
N ASN A 401 19.05 19.51 -6.94
CA ASN A 401 19.95 19.19 -8.07
C ASN A 401 20.84 18.02 -7.71
#